data_e185b55d7c763269a8072a0ed7321aba
#
_entry.id   e185b55d7c763269a8072a0ed7321aba
#
_cell.length_a   1.000
_cell.length_b   1.000
_cell.length_c   1.000
_cell.angle_alpha   90.00
_cell.angle_beta   90.00
_cell.angle_gamma   90.00
#
_symmetry.space_group_name_H-M   'P 1'
#
loop_
_entity.id
_entity.type
_entity.pdbx_description
1 polymer ?
#
loop_
_entity_poly.entity_id
_entity_poly.type
_entity_poly.pdbx_seq_one_letter_code
_entity_poly.pdbx_strand_id
1 'polypeptide(L)'
;MFTYPHFNPVAFSIGPLFGFGPLEVRWYGIMYLVGFALGWLGARSHAKQPWSKIKPEHVDDIVFYVALGAIIGGRVGYMLIYGFSEVIADPLAIFKVWQGGMSFHGGFLGVLTAMWLYGRHIKQPFFVVMDFVAPWTAFGLFAGRIGNFINGELWGKTTSPDAPWAVIVDGQARHASQLYEAFLEGVVLFLVLWLYSRKPRPVMATSALFLIVYGVGRFLVEFVRVPDQQLGYLALGWVTMGQVLSLPMIIVGVILFVLAHRRAAEVPNAAVS
;
A
#
# COMPACT_ATOMS: atom_id res chain seq x y z
N MET A 1 20.65 -17.78 14.71
CA MET A 1 20.45 -17.86 13.24
C MET A 1 19.05 -18.43 13.01
N PHE A 2 18.20 -17.72 12.24
CA PHE A 2 16.83 -18.16 11.94
C PHE A 2 16.79 -18.76 10.53
N THR A 3 16.33 -20.01 10.41
CA THR A 3 16.10 -20.66 9.12
C THR A 3 14.63 -20.51 8.74
N TYR A 4 14.37 -20.04 7.54
CA TYR A 4 13.01 -19.87 7.04
C TYR A 4 12.30 -21.23 6.95
N PRO A 5 11.13 -21.40 7.60
CA PRO A 5 10.48 -22.71 7.74
C PRO A 5 9.69 -23.16 6.51
N HIS A 6 9.76 -22.47 5.36
CA HIS A 6 9.00 -22.77 4.14
C HIS A 6 7.51 -23.00 4.43
N PHE A 7 6.82 -21.93 4.85
CA PHE A 7 5.38 -21.99 5.10
C PHE A 7 4.60 -22.46 3.88
N ASN A 8 3.57 -23.30 4.11
CA ASN A 8 2.62 -23.59 3.04
C ASN A 8 1.85 -22.29 2.70
N PRO A 9 1.90 -21.78 1.45
CA PRO A 9 1.15 -20.59 1.07
C PRO A 9 -0.37 -20.77 1.11
N VAL A 10 -0.87 -22.03 1.09
CA VAL A 10 -2.28 -22.39 1.26
C VAL A 10 -2.57 -22.53 2.76
N ALA A 11 -3.45 -21.68 3.29
CA ALA A 11 -3.87 -21.74 4.68
C ALA A 11 -4.80 -22.93 4.93
N PHE A 12 -5.77 -23.13 4.05
CA PHE A 12 -6.67 -24.28 4.03
C PHE A 12 -7.34 -24.43 2.67
N SER A 13 -7.87 -25.64 2.41
CA SER A 13 -8.61 -25.93 1.18
C SER A 13 -10.03 -26.36 1.52
N ILE A 14 -11.01 -25.93 0.72
CA ILE A 14 -12.42 -26.27 0.87
C ILE A 14 -12.85 -27.10 -0.33
N GLY A 15 -13.43 -28.25 -0.09
CA GLY A 15 -13.96 -29.11 -1.15
C GLY A 15 -13.10 -30.32 -1.48
N PRO A 16 -13.38 -30.99 -2.63
CA PRO A 16 -14.07 -30.47 -3.84
C PRO A 16 -15.57 -30.20 -3.62
N LEU A 17 -16.04 -29.10 -4.23
CA LEU A 17 -17.45 -28.71 -4.19
C LEU A 17 -18.07 -28.89 -5.57
N PHE A 18 -19.14 -29.68 -5.67
CA PHE A 18 -19.90 -29.91 -6.92
C PHE A 18 -19.06 -30.37 -8.13
N GLY A 19 -17.98 -31.12 -7.87
CA GLY A 19 -17.10 -31.63 -8.95
C GLY A 19 -16.01 -30.66 -9.41
N PHE A 20 -15.95 -29.43 -8.82
CA PHE A 20 -14.83 -28.52 -9.00
C PHE A 20 -13.75 -28.82 -7.95
N GLY A 21 -12.47 -28.73 -8.35
CA GLY A 21 -11.32 -28.98 -7.47
C GLY A 21 -11.36 -28.15 -6.19
N PRO A 22 -10.51 -28.48 -5.20
CA PRO A 22 -10.54 -27.75 -3.93
C PRO A 22 -10.29 -26.27 -4.15
N LEU A 23 -11.10 -25.42 -3.50
CA LEU A 23 -10.86 -23.98 -3.43
C LEU A 23 -9.76 -23.72 -2.40
N GLU A 24 -8.59 -23.30 -2.87
CA GLU A 24 -7.46 -22.95 -1.99
C GLU A 24 -7.62 -21.54 -1.43
N VAL A 25 -7.69 -21.43 -0.11
CA VAL A 25 -7.59 -20.15 0.60
C VAL A 25 -6.13 -19.91 0.98
N ARG A 26 -5.52 -18.89 0.37
CA ARG A 26 -4.10 -18.58 0.55
C ARG A 26 -3.89 -17.52 1.62
N TRP A 27 -2.81 -17.65 2.38
CA TRP A 27 -2.42 -16.69 3.42
C TRP A 27 -2.34 -15.26 2.91
N TYR A 28 -1.86 -15.07 1.68
CA TYR A 28 -1.77 -13.76 1.05
C TYR A 28 -3.14 -13.07 0.97
N GLY A 29 -4.18 -13.79 0.56
CA GLY A 29 -5.55 -13.29 0.54
C GLY A 29 -6.09 -12.98 1.95
N ILE A 30 -5.80 -13.86 2.92
CA ILE A 30 -6.17 -13.64 4.34
C ILE A 30 -5.52 -12.36 4.87
N MET A 31 -4.22 -12.15 4.60
CA MET A 31 -3.51 -10.95 5.02
C MET A 31 -4.16 -9.67 4.43
N TYR A 32 -4.58 -9.68 3.17
CA TYR A 32 -5.35 -8.55 2.63
C TYR A 32 -6.65 -8.30 3.40
N LEU A 33 -7.42 -9.35 3.71
CA LEU A 33 -8.64 -9.21 4.50
C LEU A 33 -8.35 -8.66 5.90
N VAL A 34 -7.27 -9.11 6.54
CA VAL A 34 -6.82 -8.57 7.84
C VAL A 34 -6.46 -7.09 7.72
N GLY A 35 -5.70 -6.71 6.68
CA GLY A 35 -5.33 -5.31 6.42
C GLY A 35 -6.57 -4.42 6.23
N PHE A 36 -7.54 -4.87 5.42
CA PHE A 36 -8.82 -4.17 5.23
C PHE A 36 -9.63 -4.06 6.52
N ALA A 37 -9.74 -5.15 7.30
CA ALA A 37 -10.50 -5.15 8.55
C ALA A 37 -9.88 -4.18 9.59
N LEU A 38 -8.55 -4.20 9.77
CA LEU A 38 -7.86 -3.29 10.67
C LEU A 38 -7.98 -1.83 10.20
N GLY A 39 -7.81 -1.58 8.91
CA GLY A 39 -7.99 -0.26 8.31
C GLY A 39 -9.41 0.26 8.49
N TRP A 40 -10.41 -0.58 8.27
CA TRP A 40 -11.83 -0.25 8.48
C TRP A 40 -12.15 0.08 9.94
N LEU A 41 -11.70 -0.76 10.90
CA LEU A 41 -11.91 -0.53 12.33
C LEU A 41 -11.27 0.78 12.78
N GLY A 42 -10.04 1.04 12.36
CA GLY A 42 -9.32 2.28 12.65
C GLY A 42 -10.01 3.50 12.04
N ALA A 43 -10.39 3.43 10.77
CA ALA A 43 -11.11 4.49 10.08
C ALA A 43 -12.46 4.80 10.75
N ARG A 44 -13.23 3.77 11.13
CA ARG A 44 -14.50 3.98 11.88
C ARG A 44 -14.28 4.66 13.23
N SER A 45 -13.21 4.31 13.94
CA SER A 45 -12.86 4.97 15.20
C SER A 45 -12.45 6.44 14.97
N HIS A 46 -11.67 6.70 13.93
CA HIS A 46 -11.25 8.07 13.56
C HIS A 46 -12.43 8.93 13.10
N ALA A 47 -13.37 8.37 12.32
CA ALA A 47 -14.53 9.09 11.84
C ALA A 47 -15.48 9.58 12.96
N LYS A 48 -15.40 8.99 14.16
CA LYS A 48 -16.16 9.43 15.36
C LYS A 48 -15.53 10.64 16.04
N GLN A 49 -14.35 11.06 15.65
CA GLN A 49 -13.68 12.20 16.28
C GLN A 49 -14.38 13.51 15.89
N PRO A 50 -14.51 14.48 16.81
CA PRO A 50 -15.26 15.73 16.57
C PRO A 50 -14.72 16.57 15.40
N TRP A 51 -13.42 16.43 15.10
CA TRP A 51 -12.77 17.16 14.00
C TRP A 51 -12.76 16.41 12.66
N SER A 52 -13.25 15.16 12.63
CA SER A 52 -13.29 14.39 11.38
C SER A 52 -14.32 14.99 10.42
N LYS A 53 -13.85 15.29 9.18
CA LYS A 53 -14.73 15.74 8.09
C LYS A 53 -15.44 14.58 7.39
N ILE A 54 -14.95 13.37 7.60
CA ILE A 54 -15.55 12.12 7.11
C ILE A 54 -16.34 11.50 8.25
N LYS A 55 -17.62 11.25 8.02
CA LYS A 55 -18.52 10.66 9.01
C LYS A 55 -18.44 9.14 9.03
N PRO A 56 -18.80 8.47 10.15
CA PRO A 56 -18.77 7.01 10.24
C PRO A 56 -19.59 6.29 9.15
N GLU A 57 -20.66 6.87 8.67
CA GLU A 57 -21.52 6.34 7.60
C GLU A 57 -20.81 6.24 6.24
N HIS A 58 -19.75 7.05 6.01
CA HIS A 58 -18.99 7.03 4.77
C HIS A 58 -17.86 6.00 4.76
N VAL A 59 -17.52 5.40 5.91
CA VAL A 59 -16.34 4.55 6.02
C VAL A 59 -16.50 3.25 5.24
N ASP A 60 -17.69 2.65 5.30
CA ASP A 60 -17.98 1.40 4.61
C ASP A 60 -17.89 1.58 3.09
N ASP A 61 -18.44 2.68 2.59
CA ASP A 61 -18.34 3.05 1.18
C ASP A 61 -16.88 3.31 0.75
N ILE A 62 -16.11 4.06 1.57
CA ILE A 62 -14.70 4.32 1.28
C ILE A 62 -13.93 3.01 1.12
N VAL A 63 -14.09 2.07 2.06
CA VAL A 63 -13.42 0.76 1.99
C VAL A 63 -13.86 -0.02 0.75
N PHE A 64 -15.16 -0.02 0.44
CA PHE A 64 -15.68 -0.64 -0.78
C PHE A 64 -15.08 -0.03 -2.04
N TYR A 65 -15.08 1.30 -2.17
CA TYR A 65 -14.52 1.97 -3.35
C TYR A 65 -13.00 1.86 -3.45
N VAL A 66 -12.27 1.80 -2.33
CA VAL A 66 -10.82 1.49 -2.33
C VAL A 66 -10.58 0.10 -2.89
N ALA A 67 -11.30 -0.91 -2.42
CA ALA A 67 -11.17 -2.27 -2.91
C ALA A 67 -11.53 -2.37 -4.41
N LEU A 68 -12.66 -1.79 -4.81
CA LEU A 68 -13.13 -1.78 -6.19
C LEU A 68 -12.13 -1.05 -7.11
N GLY A 69 -11.64 0.11 -6.68
CA GLY A 69 -10.64 0.90 -7.41
C GLY A 69 -9.32 0.14 -7.59
N ALA A 70 -8.87 -0.56 -6.54
CA ALA A 70 -7.66 -1.39 -6.61
C ALA A 70 -7.83 -2.56 -7.59
N ILE A 71 -8.95 -3.26 -7.55
CA ILE A 71 -9.22 -4.42 -8.43
C ILE A 71 -9.36 -3.97 -9.89
N ILE A 72 -10.26 -3.02 -10.15
CA ILE A 72 -10.52 -2.55 -11.52
C ILE A 72 -9.27 -1.90 -12.08
N GLY A 73 -8.68 -0.95 -11.35
CA GLY A 73 -7.48 -0.26 -11.79
C GLY A 73 -6.30 -1.19 -12.00
N GLY A 74 -6.09 -2.16 -11.09
CA GLY A 74 -5.03 -3.15 -11.19
C GLY A 74 -5.18 -4.03 -12.44
N ARG A 75 -6.39 -4.51 -12.72
CA ARG A 75 -6.67 -5.33 -13.91
C ARG A 75 -6.58 -4.52 -15.19
N VAL A 76 -7.24 -3.37 -15.27
CA VAL A 76 -7.19 -2.49 -16.43
C VAL A 76 -5.75 -2.06 -16.72
N GLY A 77 -5.01 -1.62 -15.70
CA GLY A 77 -3.61 -1.21 -15.87
C GLY A 77 -2.71 -2.36 -16.35
N TYR A 78 -2.92 -3.58 -15.84
CA TYR A 78 -2.20 -4.75 -16.33
C TYR A 78 -2.51 -5.04 -17.80
N MET A 79 -3.78 -5.09 -18.16
CA MET A 79 -4.24 -5.42 -19.52
C MET A 79 -3.80 -4.36 -20.53
N LEU A 80 -3.78 -3.08 -20.17
CA LEU A 80 -3.34 -2.03 -21.07
C LEU A 80 -1.83 -2.01 -21.31
N ILE A 81 -1.02 -2.43 -20.31
CA ILE A 81 0.44 -2.33 -20.38
C ILE A 81 1.07 -3.66 -20.79
N TYR A 82 0.61 -4.78 -20.23
CA TYR A 82 1.24 -6.10 -20.38
C TYR A 82 0.38 -7.08 -21.19
N GLY A 83 -0.95 -6.99 -21.08
CA GLY A 83 -1.91 -7.90 -21.73
C GLY A 83 -2.61 -7.31 -22.94
N PHE A 84 -2.06 -6.26 -23.57
CA PHE A 84 -2.76 -5.54 -24.65
C PHE A 84 -3.09 -6.41 -25.86
N SER A 85 -2.18 -7.30 -26.26
CA SER A 85 -2.41 -8.27 -27.33
C SER A 85 -3.53 -9.27 -27.01
N GLU A 86 -3.67 -9.65 -25.73
CA GLU A 86 -4.74 -10.53 -25.26
C GLU A 86 -6.10 -9.84 -25.34
N VAL A 87 -6.16 -8.53 -24.96
CA VAL A 87 -7.41 -7.74 -25.08
C VAL A 87 -7.84 -7.55 -26.53
N ILE A 88 -6.88 -7.39 -27.47
CA ILE A 88 -7.22 -7.32 -28.89
C ILE A 88 -7.80 -8.63 -29.40
N ALA A 89 -7.24 -9.77 -28.96
CA ALA A 89 -7.70 -11.11 -29.37
C ALA A 89 -9.03 -11.50 -28.70
N ASP A 90 -9.19 -11.18 -27.41
CA ASP A 90 -10.37 -11.43 -26.60
C ASP A 90 -10.65 -10.25 -25.66
N PRO A 91 -11.50 -9.29 -26.05
CA PRO A 91 -11.84 -8.14 -25.20
C PRO A 91 -12.42 -8.53 -23.83
N LEU A 92 -13.02 -9.70 -23.69
CA LEU A 92 -13.56 -10.19 -22.43
C LEU A 92 -12.46 -10.66 -21.46
N ALA A 93 -11.23 -10.84 -21.93
CA ALA A 93 -10.08 -11.18 -21.08
C ALA A 93 -9.89 -10.19 -19.93
N ILE A 94 -10.25 -8.91 -20.10
CA ILE A 94 -10.15 -7.88 -19.08
C ILE A 94 -10.95 -8.24 -17.81
N PHE A 95 -12.04 -8.97 -17.91
CA PHE A 95 -12.89 -9.39 -16.80
C PHE A 95 -12.40 -10.67 -16.10
N LYS A 96 -11.48 -11.41 -16.71
CA LYS A 96 -10.99 -12.70 -16.20
C LYS A 96 -9.93 -12.50 -15.10
N VAL A 97 -10.31 -11.81 -14.00
CA VAL A 97 -9.39 -11.49 -12.87
C VAL A 97 -8.83 -12.74 -12.19
N TRP A 98 -9.51 -13.88 -12.28
CA TRP A 98 -9.06 -15.16 -11.71
C TRP A 98 -7.86 -15.78 -12.43
N GLN A 99 -7.52 -15.30 -13.62
CA GLN A 99 -6.33 -15.73 -14.36
C GLN A 99 -5.05 -15.02 -13.90
N GLY A 100 -5.16 -14.10 -12.92
CA GLY A 100 -4.05 -13.29 -12.46
C GLY A 100 -3.82 -12.06 -13.34
N GLY A 101 -2.63 -11.47 -13.23
CA GLY A 101 -2.27 -10.25 -13.96
C GLY A 101 -2.89 -8.99 -13.38
N MET A 102 -2.20 -8.42 -12.39
CA MET A 102 -2.57 -7.16 -11.72
C MET A 102 -1.39 -6.19 -11.75
N SER A 103 -1.64 -4.93 -12.09
CA SER A 103 -0.65 -3.87 -12.06
C SER A 103 -0.78 -3.06 -10.76
N PHE A 104 0.32 -2.96 -10.01
CA PHE A 104 0.34 -2.09 -8.82
C PHE A 104 0.02 -0.63 -9.15
N HIS A 105 0.65 -0.08 -10.19
CA HIS A 105 0.41 1.31 -10.60
C HIS A 105 -1.02 1.52 -11.08
N GLY A 106 -1.57 0.55 -11.81
CA GLY A 106 -2.98 0.57 -12.20
C GLY A 106 -3.92 0.56 -11.00
N GLY A 107 -3.68 -0.30 -10.02
CA GLY A 107 -4.44 -0.36 -8.77
C GLY A 107 -4.36 0.95 -7.98
N PHE A 108 -3.16 1.52 -7.86
CA PHE A 108 -2.95 2.81 -7.20
C PHE A 108 -3.73 3.94 -7.86
N LEU A 109 -3.65 4.08 -9.19
CA LEU A 109 -4.41 5.08 -9.94
C LEU A 109 -5.93 4.83 -9.82
N GLY A 110 -6.35 3.57 -9.82
CA GLY A 110 -7.74 3.20 -9.60
C GLY A 110 -8.27 3.64 -8.25
N VAL A 111 -7.49 3.45 -7.18
CA VAL A 111 -7.84 3.93 -5.83
C VAL A 111 -7.90 5.45 -5.78
N LEU A 112 -6.93 6.16 -6.35
CA LEU A 112 -6.95 7.64 -6.39
C LEU A 112 -8.18 8.15 -7.13
N THR A 113 -8.52 7.53 -8.28
CA THR A 113 -9.72 7.87 -9.06
C THR A 113 -11.00 7.59 -8.27
N ALA A 114 -11.09 6.43 -7.62
CA ALA A 114 -12.25 6.08 -6.80
C ALA A 114 -12.44 7.07 -5.63
N MET A 115 -11.36 7.45 -4.95
CA MET A 115 -11.41 8.43 -3.85
C MET A 115 -11.74 9.84 -4.33
N TRP A 116 -11.29 10.22 -5.52
CA TRP A 116 -11.67 11.49 -6.13
C TRP A 116 -13.17 11.52 -6.48
N LEU A 117 -13.69 10.47 -7.11
CA LEU A 117 -15.11 10.34 -7.46
C LEU A 117 -15.99 10.31 -6.19
N TYR A 118 -15.59 9.53 -5.20
CA TYR A 118 -16.32 9.44 -3.94
C TYR A 118 -16.31 10.77 -3.19
N GLY A 119 -15.18 11.48 -3.15
CA GLY A 119 -15.10 12.82 -2.59
C GLY A 119 -16.09 13.79 -3.23
N ARG A 120 -16.24 13.74 -4.56
CA ARG A 120 -17.25 14.54 -5.28
C ARG A 120 -18.68 14.16 -4.87
N HIS A 121 -18.95 12.86 -4.70
CA HIS A 121 -20.26 12.37 -4.29
C HIS A 121 -20.65 12.90 -2.90
N ILE A 122 -19.75 12.84 -1.93
CA ILE A 122 -19.99 13.34 -0.56
C ILE A 122 -19.70 14.85 -0.40
N LYS A 123 -19.42 15.56 -1.49
CA LYS A 123 -19.08 17.00 -1.53
C LYS A 123 -17.89 17.38 -0.63
N GLN A 124 -16.89 16.51 -0.57
CA GLN A 124 -15.63 16.75 0.13
C GLN A 124 -14.48 16.91 -0.87
N PRO A 125 -13.53 17.84 -0.62
CA PRO A 125 -12.32 17.95 -1.41
C PRO A 125 -11.50 16.66 -1.41
N PHE A 126 -10.82 16.37 -2.52
CA PHE A 126 -9.99 15.18 -2.69
C PHE A 126 -9.03 14.94 -1.52
N PHE A 127 -8.29 15.96 -1.10
CA PHE A 127 -7.34 15.83 -0.01
C PHE A 127 -7.99 15.62 1.36
N VAL A 128 -9.25 15.98 1.57
CA VAL A 128 -9.97 15.63 2.80
C VAL A 128 -10.18 14.12 2.90
N VAL A 129 -10.56 13.50 1.76
CA VAL A 129 -10.72 12.05 1.69
C VAL A 129 -9.37 11.34 1.81
N MET A 130 -8.35 11.83 1.11
CA MET A 130 -7.01 11.22 1.14
C MET A 130 -6.34 11.34 2.52
N ASP A 131 -6.46 12.48 3.18
CA ASP A 131 -5.95 12.67 4.55
C ASP A 131 -6.62 11.72 5.55
N PHE A 132 -7.92 11.44 5.34
CA PHE A 132 -8.65 10.47 6.14
C PHE A 132 -8.20 9.03 5.86
N VAL A 133 -7.95 8.67 4.60
CA VAL A 133 -7.59 7.30 4.19
C VAL A 133 -6.11 6.97 4.50
N ALA A 134 -5.21 7.95 4.39
CA ALA A 134 -3.77 7.76 4.44
C ALA A 134 -3.26 6.95 5.65
N PRO A 135 -3.66 7.18 6.91
CA PRO A 135 -3.17 6.38 8.05
C PRO A 135 -3.53 4.90 7.96
N TRP A 136 -4.67 4.58 7.37
CA TRP A 136 -5.24 3.23 7.35
C TRP A 136 -4.68 2.37 6.22
N THR A 137 -4.12 2.98 5.18
CA THR A 137 -3.43 2.26 4.09
C THR A 137 -2.19 1.52 4.59
N ALA A 138 -1.57 1.99 5.67
CA ALA A 138 -0.42 1.34 6.29
C ALA A 138 -0.71 -0.11 6.73
N PHE A 139 -1.94 -0.43 7.14
CA PHE A 139 -2.32 -1.80 7.47
C PHE A 139 -2.31 -2.72 6.23
N GLY A 140 -2.76 -2.21 5.09
CA GLY A 140 -2.70 -2.94 3.83
C GLY A 140 -1.25 -3.20 3.39
N LEU A 141 -0.38 -2.20 3.50
CA LEU A 141 1.05 -2.32 3.21
C LEU A 141 1.71 -3.34 4.14
N PHE A 142 1.49 -3.23 5.45
CA PHE A 142 1.97 -4.20 6.43
C PHE A 142 1.53 -5.63 6.09
N ALA A 143 0.21 -5.83 5.93
CA ALA A 143 -0.37 -7.14 5.71
C ALA A 143 0.12 -7.77 4.39
N GLY A 144 0.25 -6.98 3.32
CA GLY A 144 0.82 -7.44 2.06
C GLY A 144 2.26 -7.93 2.21
N ARG A 145 3.11 -7.23 3.00
CA ARG A 145 4.50 -7.63 3.24
C ARG A 145 4.61 -8.88 4.11
N ILE A 146 3.74 -9.04 5.11
CA ILE A 146 3.65 -10.30 5.87
C ILE A 146 3.20 -11.44 4.94
N GLY A 147 2.25 -11.18 4.04
CA GLY A 147 1.86 -12.15 3.01
C GLY A 147 3.03 -12.58 2.11
N ASN A 148 3.85 -11.62 1.63
CA ASN A 148 5.06 -11.93 0.86
C ASN A 148 6.06 -12.79 1.68
N PHE A 149 6.25 -12.49 2.97
CA PHE A 149 7.11 -13.28 3.84
C PHE A 149 6.59 -14.71 4.00
N ILE A 150 5.29 -14.90 4.22
CA ILE A 150 4.68 -16.24 4.33
C ILE A 150 4.79 -17.01 3.01
N ASN A 151 4.65 -16.33 1.87
CA ASN A 151 4.83 -16.94 0.55
C ASN A 151 6.30 -17.26 0.21
N GLY A 152 7.26 -16.80 1.00
CA GLY A 152 8.69 -17.01 0.73
C GLY A 152 9.21 -16.22 -0.48
N GLU A 153 8.61 -15.08 -0.79
CA GLU A 153 8.95 -14.26 -1.95
C GLU A 153 9.54 -12.89 -1.57
N LEU A 154 10.20 -12.23 -2.55
CA LEU A 154 10.79 -10.89 -2.41
C LEU A 154 11.88 -10.78 -1.35
N TRP A 155 12.70 -11.82 -1.21
CA TRP A 155 13.88 -11.80 -0.34
C TRP A 155 14.87 -10.72 -0.77
N GLY A 156 15.52 -10.11 0.23
CA GLY A 156 16.58 -9.13 0.01
C GLY A 156 17.90 -9.73 -0.44
N LYS A 157 18.92 -8.89 -0.52
CA LYS A 157 20.29 -9.26 -0.86
C LYS A 157 20.86 -10.29 0.11
N THR A 158 21.89 -11.01 -0.30
CA THR A 158 22.67 -11.86 0.58
C THR A 158 23.40 -11.02 1.63
N THR A 159 23.57 -11.57 2.82
CA THR A 159 24.28 -10.94 3.93
C THR A 159 25.23 -11.95 4.59
N SER A 160 26.02 -11.50 5.56
CA SER A 160 26.83 -12.42 6.34
C SER A 160 25.96 -13.40 7.13
N PRO A 161 26.27 -14.69 7.15
CA PRO A 161 25.55 -15.65 7.99
C PRO A 161 25.59 -15.30 9.47
N ASP A 162 26.62 -14.61 9.94
CA ASP A 162 26.80 -14.21 11.35
C ASP A 162 25.99 -12.95 11.72
N ALA A 163 25.36 -12.28 10.72
CA ALA A 163 24.55 -11.12 11.00
C ALA A 163 23.31 -11.49 11.82
N PRO A 164 22.98 -10.77 12.92
CA PRO A 164 21.86 -11.10 13.80
C PRO A 164 20.49 -11.02 13.11
N TRP A 165 20.41 -10.33 12.00
CA TRP A 165 19.21 -10.19 11.16
C TRP A 165 19.16 -11.17 9.99
N ALA A 166 20.17 -12.04 9.83
CA ALA A 166 20.23 -12.98 8.71
C ALA A 166 19.15 -14.05 8.82
N VAL A 167 18.47 -14.29 7.74
CA VAL A 167 17.53 -15.40 7.56
C VAL A 167 18.12 -16.36 6.54
N ILE A 168 18.22 -17.64 6.88
CA ILE A 168 18.69 -18.67 5.96
C ILE A 168 17.52 -19.13 5.11
N VAL A 169 17.64 -18.92 3.81
CA VAL A 169 16.66 -19.30 2.78
C VAL A 169 17.39 -20.08 1.71
N ASP A 170 17.00 -21.33 1.46
CA ASP A 170 17.64 -22.24 0.48
C ASP A 170 19.16 -22.29 0.62
N GLY A 171 19.65 -22.34 1.87
CA GLY A 171 21.07 -22.40 2.19
C GLY A 171 21.83 -21.07 2.08
N GLN A 172 21.16 -19.97 1.76
CA GLN A 172 21.76 -18.64 1.66
C GLN A 172 21.29 -17.71 2.79
N ALA A 173 22.22 -17.01 3.41
CA ALA A 173 21.89 -15.95 4.36
C ALA A 173 21.41 -14.70 3.63
N ARG A 174 20.19 -14.24 3.88
CA ARG A 174 19.55 -13.12 3.20
C ARG A 174 18.94 -12.12 4.18
N HIS A 175 18.78 -10.89 3.74
CA HIS A 175 17.90 -9.93 4.40
C HIS A 175 16.44 -10.31 4.17
N ALA A 176 15.65 -10.32 5.24
CA ALA A 176 14.18 -10.43 5.14
C ALA A 176 13.59 -9.05 4.81
N SER A 177 13.81 -8.56 3.57
CA SER A 177 13.40 -7.21 3.16
C SER A 177 11.90 -6.98 3.31
N GLN A 178 11.07 -8.02 3.17
CA GLN A 178 9.63 -7.96 3.41
C GLN A 178 9.30 -7.50 4.84
N LEU A 179 10.07 -7.98 5.84
CA LEU A 179 9.86 -7.60 7.24
C LEU A 179 10.33 -6.16 7.52
N TYR A 180 11.38 -5.70 6.85
CA TYR A 180 11.81 -4.30 6.93
C TYR A 180 10.78 -3.38 6.30
N GLU A 181 10.21 -3.75 5.15
CA GLU A 181 9.13 -3.04 4.50
C GLU A 181 7.87 -3.04 5.38
N ALA A 182 7.49 -4.18 5.96
CA ALA A 182 6.38 -4.27 6.90
C ALA A 182 6.56 -3.32 8.09
N PHE A 183 7.78 -3.25 8.65
CA PHE A 183 8.08 -2.37 9.75
C PHE A 183 8.06 -0.90 9.35
N LEU A 184 8.78 -0.50 8.31
CA LEU A 184 8.92 0.92 7.92
C LEU A 184 7.66 1.45 7.20
N GLU A 185 7.15 0.71 6.20
CA GLU A 185 6.01 1.11 5.38
C GLU A 185 4.65 0.76 6.04
N GLY A 186 4.66 -0.13 7.03
CA GLY A 186 3.50 -0.51 7.83
C GLY A 186 3.50 0.16 9.20
N VAL A 187 4.30 -0.37 10.14
CA VAL A 187 4.24 0.03 11.56
C VAL A 187 4.64 1.49 11.76
N VAL A 188 5.84 1.88 11.27
CA VAL A 188 6.35 3.26 11.45
C VAL A 188 5.44 4.25 10.74
N LEU A 189 5.06 3.98 9.50
CA LEU A 189 4.15 4.81 8.73
C LEU A 189 2.83 5.00 9.45
N PHE A 190 2.20 3.90 9.92
CA PHE A 190 0.96 3.97 10.69
C PHE A 190 1.11 4.85 11.94
N LEU A 191 2.12 4.58 12.76
CA LEU A 191 2.32 5.31 14.01
C LEU A 191 2.51 6.82 13.79
N VAL A 192 3.33 7.20 12.81
CA VAL A 192 3.58 8.62 12.47
C VAL A 192 2.28 9.28 12.01
N LEU A 193 1.56 8.68 11.07
CA LEU A 193 0.33 9.27 10.54
C LEU A 193 -0.80 9.28 11.56
N TRP A 194 -0.95 8.22 12.34
CA TRP A 194 -1.96 8.13 13.39
C TRP A 194 -1.71 9.16 14.49
N LEU A 195 -0.49 9.26 15.01
CA LEU A 195 -0.13 10.25 16.02
C LEU A 195 -0.32 11.67 15.51
N TYR A 196 0.06 11.93 14.25
CA TYR A 196 -0.11 13.23 13.62
C TYR A 196 -1.60 13.60 13.47
N SER A 197 -2.44 12.66 13.00
CA SER A 197 -3.86 12.89 12.74
C SER A 197 -4.77 12.81 13.98
N ARG A 198 -4.22 12.61 15.19
CA ARG A 198 -5.00 12.64 16.46
C ARG A 198 -5.56 14.01 16.81
N LYS A 199 -5.14 15.05 16.12
CA LYS A 199 -5.59 16.44 16.28
C LYS A 199 -5.99 16.99 14.91
N PRO A 200 -6.81 18.04 14.85
CA PRO A 200 -7.10 18.72 13.60
C PRO A 200 -5.81 19.14 12.90
N ARG A 201 -5.73 18.88 11.60
CA ARG A 201 -4.56 19.21 10.78
C ARG A 201 -4.99 19.96 9.52
N PRO A 202 -4.10 20.78 8.96
CA PRO A 202 -4.35 21.40 7.67
C PRO A 202 -4.69 20.34 6.61
N VAL A 203 -5.66 20.63 5.75
CA VAL A 203 -6.01 19.76 4.62
C VAL A 203 -4.77 19.54 3.74
N MET A 204 -4.58 18.31 3.26
CA MET A 204 -3.44 17.85 2.47
C MET A 204 -2.21 17.46 3.32
N ALA A 205 -2.13 17.87 4.59
CA ALA A 205 -0.93 17.66 5.41
C ALA A 205 -0.70 16.18 5.77
N THR A 206 -1.74 15.41 6.05
CA THR A 206 -1.60 13.97 6.39
C THR A 206 -1.20 13.16 5.15
N SER A 207 -1.77 13.45 4.00
CA SER A 207 -1.40 12.84 2.71
C SER A 207 0.05 13.20 2.32
N ALA A 208 0.44 14.45 2.55
CA ALA A 208 1.81 14.88 2.31
C ALA A 208 2.81 14.16 3.22
N LEU A 209 2.47 14.01 4.51
CA LEU A 209 3.29 13.27 5.47
C LEU A 209 3.40 11.78 5.10
N PHE A 210 2.31 11.19 4.56
CA PHE A 210 2.36 9.83 4.01
C PHE A 210 3.42 9.71 2.91
N LEU A 211 3.43 10.63 1.94
CA LEU A 211 4.42 10.61 0.84
C LEU A 211 5.85 10.71 1.36
N ILE A 212 6.09 11.54 2.38
CA ILE A 212 7.42 11.69 2.97
C ILE A 212 7.84 10.40 3.67
N VAL A 213 7.04 9.91 4.61
CA VAL A 213 7.43 8.80 5.48
C VAL A 213 7.52 7.49 4.68
N TYR A 214 6.54 7.21 3.83
CA TYR A 214 6.58 6.06 2.94
C TYR A 214 7.76 6.15 1.97
N GLY A 215 7.97 7.30 1.33
CA GLY A 215 9.08 7.50 0.40
C GLY A 215 10.44 7.31 1.04
N VAL A 216 10.64 7.82 2.26
CA VAL A 216 11.88 7.60 3.02
C VAL A 216 12.04 6.12 3.39
N GLY A 217 10.99 5.47 3.91
CA GLY A 217 11.02 4.05 4.23
C GLY A 217 11.39 3.20 3.02
N ARG A 218 10.72 3.46 1.90
CA ARG A 218 10.97 2.76 0.63
C ARG A 218 12.39 3.00 0.09
N PHE A 219 12.86 4.24 0.13
CA PHE A 219 14.23 4.57 -0.28
C PHE A 219 15.27 3.81 0.54
N LEU A 220 15.09 3.74 1.86
CA LEU A 220 16.03 3.05 2.77
C LEU A 220 16.03 1.53 2.55
N VAL A 221 14.86 0.90 2.40
CA VAL A 221 14.79 -0.56 2.20
C VAL A 221 15.41 -0.98 0.88
N GLU A 222 15.41 -0.14 -0.15
CA GLU A 222 16.03 -0.45 -1.45
C GLU A 222 17.53 -0.78 -1.36
N PHE A 223 18.25 -0.31 -0.34
CA PHE A 223 19.66 -0.67 -0.16
C PHE A 223 19.86 -2.16 0.11
N VAL A 224 18.87 -2.80 0.72
CA VAL A 224 18.91 -4.24 1.08
C VAL A 224 18.04 -5.11 0.18
N ARG A 225 17.20 -4.53 -0.66
CA ARG A 225 16.38 -5.26 -1.64
C ARG A 225 17.25 -5.72 -2.83
N VAL A 226 16.85 -6.83 -3.41
CA VAL A 226 17.35 -7.22 -4.74
C VAL A 226 16.66 -6.31 -5.77
N PRO A 227 17.43 -5.65 -6.65
CA PRO A 227 16.85 -4.84 -7.73
C PRO A 227 15.94 -5.68 -8.63
N ASP A 228 14.98 -5.04 -9.26
CA ASP A 228 14.11 -5.70 -10.24
C ASP A 228 14.95 -6.29 -11.38
N GLN A 229 14.78 -7.58 -11.67
CA GLN A 229 15.62 -8.33 -12.61
C GLN A 229 15.68 -7.70 -14.01
N GLN A 230 14.60 -7.02 -14.42
CA GLN A 230 14.49 -6.39 -15.74
C GLN A 230 15.25 -5.06 -15.84
N LEU A 231 15.47 -4.36 -14.72
CA LEU A 231 16.01 -3.01 -14.67
C LEU A 231 17.41 -2.94 -14.05
N GLY A 232 17.71 -3.83 -13.10
CA GLY A 232 18.99 -3.82 -12.38
C GLY A 232 19.24 -2.51 -11.62
N TYR A 233 20.51 -2.12 -11.57
CA TYR A 233 20.93 -0.82 -11.06
C TYR A 233 20.97 0.19 -12.21
N LEU A 234 20.29 1.33 -12.03
CA LEU A 234 20.15 2.37 -13.06
C LEU A 234 21.36 3.30 -13.11
N ALA A 235 22.02 3.54 -11.96
CA ALA A 235 23.17 4.43 -11.85
C ALA A 235 24.04 4.08 -10.64
N LEU A 236 25.29 4.54 -10.64
CA LEU A 236 26.25 4.48 -9.52
C LEU A 236 26.47 3.08 -8.92
N GLY A 237 25.98 2.01 -9.55
CA GLY A 237 26.08 0.64 -9.04
C GLY A 237 25.18 0.31 -7.83
N TRP A 238 24.34 1.25 -7.38
CA TRP A 238 23.44 1.05 -6.25
C TRP A 238 22.05 1.69 -6.41
N VAL A 239 21.85 2.62 -7.33
CA VAL A 239 20.56 3.30 -7.55
C VAL A 239 19.59 2.36 -8.25
N THR A 240 18.45 2.11 -7.61
CA THR A 240 17.35 1.29 -8.14
C THR A 240 16.19 2.15 -8.62
N MET A 241 15.26 1.55 -9.39
CA MET A 241 14.02 2.21 -9.78
C MET A 241 13.16 2.61 -8.56
N GLY A 242 13.18 1.80 -7.50
CA GLY A 242 12.48 2.12 -6.25
C GLY A 242 12.99 3.42 -5.62
N GLN A 243 14.32 3.65 -5.62
CA GLN A 243 14.90 4.91 -5.13
C GLN A 243 14.58 6.10 -6.04
N VAL A 244 14.65 5.91 -7.36
CA VAL A 244 14.31 6.95 -8.35
C VAL A 244 12.85 7.40 -8.21
N LEU A 245 11.92 6.48 -7.95
CA LEU A 245 10.49 6.82 -7.75
C LEU A 245 10.22 7.39 -6.35
N SER A 246 10.98 6.98 -5.34
CA SER A 246 10.80 7.48 -3.97
C SER A 246 11.23 8.93 -3.81
N LEU A 247 12.28 9.35 -4.49
CA LEU A 247 12.82 10.71 -4.36
C LEU A 247 11.83 11.81 -4.78
N PRO A 248 11.21 11.77 -5.98
CA PRO A 248 10.15 12.72 -6.35
C PRO A 248 8.98 12.69 -5.37
N MET A 249 8.60 11.51 -4.87
CA MET A 249 7.52 11.37 -3.91
C MET A 249 7.83 12.10 -2.59
N ILE A 250 9.06 11.98 -2.07
CA ILE A 250 9.52 12.72 -0.89
C ILE A 250 9.48 14.23 -1.17
N ILE A 251 10.02 14.67 -2.30
CA ILE A 251 10.07 16.10 -2.67
C ILE A 251 8.64 16.68 -2.76
N VAL A 252 7.76 16.02 -3.48
CA VAL A 252 6.35 16.43 -3.59
C VAL A 252 5.69 16.45 -2.21
N GLY A 253 5.93 15.41 -1.40
CA GLY A 253 5.42 15.35 -0.04
C GLY A 253 5.85 16.55 0.81
N VAL A 254 7.14 16.91 0.78
CA VAL A 254 7.66 18.09 1.51
C VAL A 254 7.01 19.37 1.01
N ILE A 255 6.93 19.57 -0.31
CA ILE A 255 6.29 20.76 -0.90
C ILE A 255 4.83 20.87 -0.44
N LEU A 256 4.05 19.79 -0.57
CA LEU A 256 2.64 19.77 -0.17
C LEU A 256 2.48 19.99 1.33
N PHE A 257 3.35 19.42 2.15
CA PHE A 257 3.32 19.62 3.62
C PHE A 257 3.55 21.07 4.01
N VAL A 258 4.56 21.72 3.42
CA VAL A 258 4.85 23.14 3.65
C VAL A 258 3.69 24.02 3.17
N LEU A 259 3.16 23.76 1.97
CA LEU A 259 2.02 24.51 1.42
C LEU A 259 0.76 24.37 2.29
N ALA A 260 0.47 23.17 2.79
CA ALA A 260 -0.67 22.93 3.69
C ALA A 260 -0.60 23.80 4.95
N HIS A 261 0.58 23.88 5.57
CA HIS A 261 0.77 24.66 6.79
C HIS A 261 0.81 26.17 6.54
N ARG A 262 1.42 26.62 5.44
CA ARG A 262 1.39 28.03 5.05
C ARG A 262 -0.03 28.53 4.81
N ARG A 263 -0.84 27.81 4.01
CA ARG A 263 -2.23 28.16 3.76
C ARG A 263 -3.08 28.21 5.03
N ALA A 264 -2.83 27.31 5.99
CA ALA A 264 -3.53 27.32 7.27
C ALA A 264 -3.13 28.53 8.16
N ALA A 265 -1.91 29.02 8.03
CA ALA A 265 -1.44 30.20 8.76
C ALA A 265 -1.94 31.53 8.15
N GLU A 266 -2.19 31.54 6.82
CA GLU A 266 -2.69 32.72 6.08
C GLU A 266 -4.20 32.94 6.22
N VAL A 267 -4.98 31.96 6.72
CA VAL A 267 -6.39 32.15 7.09
C VAL A 267 -6.42 32.68 8.53
N PRO A 268 -6.35 33.99 8.76
CA PRO A 268 -6.46 34.54 10.12
C PRO A 268 -7.87 34.24 10.60
N ASN A 269 -8.07 34.19 11.91
CA ASN A 269 -9.32 34.10 12.64
C ASN A 269 -10.40 35.08 12.12
N ALA A 270 -10.90 34.89 10.92
CA ALA A 270 -12.04 35.62 10.38
C ALA A 270 -13.37 35.06 10.89
N ALA A 271 -13.38 34.59 12.14
CA ALA A 271 -14.59 34.09 12.84
C ALA A 271 -14.56 34.44 14.32
N VAL A 272 -14.14 35.64 14.65
CA VAL A 272 -14.49 36.30 15.94
C VAL A 272 -14.79 37.77 15.63
N SER A 273 -15.93 38.00 15.03
CA SER A 273 -16.62 39.25 15.07
C SER A 273 -18.12 39.02 14.87
#